data_d7bcd7d449c8c8ea2959d0ecfb071717
#
_entry.id   d7bcd7d449c8c8ea2959d0ecfb071717
#
_cell.length_a   1.000
_cell.length_b   1.000
_cell.length_c   1.000
_cell.angle_alpha   90.00
_cell.angle_beta   90.00
_cell.angle_gamma   90.00
#
_symmetry.space_group_name_H-M   'P 1'
#
loop_
_entity.id
_entity.type
_entity.pdbx_description
1 polymer ?
#
loop_
_entity_poly.entity_id
_entity_poly.type
_entity_poly.pdbx_seq_one_letter_code
_entity_poly.pdbx_strand_id
1 'polypeptide(L)'
;MTDEDRLRLYEKHFKKYTMACKTLGGACHYLNRHWVRRQYDQGRRDVYEIYELANQIWKETFFKPIFPNIIQTCLNLIKEHRINKLSIDIETIKKIIEIYVDENFNKEIKESIDKHSTSEPITDIYKQYFEIKFVQDAEDFYRQQKILCLESNSIMEDLTQISKNFDEEINFVKLFLPKFKSTFQMLINKLEEIFLPDHNVNLIKDKMETIVSAENSQEIRHLCELVRQIPKIKRELTQLIENHIYQFGINTIEKISETAINDPNLYIETIFDIYERFVKLFCTEPSFNIALDKACCKFINNNAVTEKSGTTTKSAELLARYYDTLLKKGNKTMEDKNFEEKFNKIMIVFTYIEDKDVYERFYGKMLSRRLVNQLSASDDDEKLMISKLKLQEAFDNFKDFYTHHHCGRKLILLYQYSKGELQICFTKQKCTLQVSTYEMIVLLLFNEKLNWTVEEIQDKTQIQSDLLLQVVCSLLKIKILFSKEISENFQDNDIKMNHTIELKEDFTSEKLRINLNMPLKSTKQKDLKSLNKSINEDRKLVIQAAIIRIMKERKTLKHSLLMQEVLEHLSSRFKSENHLIKKCIDILIDKEYLERNSDNKEILHYLT
;
A
#
# COMPACT_ATOMS: atom_id res chain seq x y z
N MET A 1 -5.07 -25.36 -49.74
CA MET A 1 -4.96 -24.15 -48.90
C MET A 1 -4.99 -24.65 -47.49
N THR A 2 -3.93 -24.46 -46.73
CA THR A 2 -3.83 -24.91 -45.33
C THR A 2 -4.74 -24.05 -44.46
N ASP A 3 -5.02 -24.52 -43.26
CA ASP A 3 -5.82 -23.75 -42.30
C ASP A 3 -5.14 -22.44 -41.90
N GLU A 4 -3.82 -22.42 -41.77
CA GLU A 4 -3.04 -21.20 -41.56
C GLU A 4 -3.16 -20.23 -42.75
N ASP A 5 -3.11 -20.72 -43.98
CA ASP A 5 -3.27 -19.88 -45.17
C ASP A 5 -4.63 -19.19 -45.23
N ARG A 6 -5.70 -19.89 -44.76
CA ARG A 6 -7.06 -19.30 -44.66
C ARG A 6 -7.09 -18.15 -43.67
N LEU A 7 -6.46 -18.34 -42.50
CA LEU A 7 -6.40 -17.32 -41.44
C LEU A 7 -5.61 -16.09 -41.89
N ARG A 8 -4.44 -16.29 -42.52
CA ARG A 8 -3.62 -15.21 -43.11
C ARG A 8 -4.35 -14.44 -44.20
N LEU A 9 -5.10 -15.16 -45.04
CA LEU A 9 -5.89 -14.54 -46.12
C LEU A 9 -6.98 -13.65 -45.53
N TYR A 10 -7.71 -14.13 -44.51
CA TYR A 10 -8.72 -13.36 -43.81
C TYR A 10 -8.13 -12.10 -43.16
N GLU A 11 -7.03 -12.21 -42.39
CA GLU A 11 -6.34 -11.06 -41.79
C GLU A 11 -5.96 -10.02 -42.84
N LYS A 12 -5.39 -10.46 -43.96
CA LYS A 12 -4.97 -9.60 -45.08
C LYS A 12 -6.16 -8.82 -45.70
N HIS A 13 -7.29 -9.50 -45.93
CA HIS A 13 -8.49 -8.86 -46.47
C HIS A 13 -9.11 -7.90 -45.48
N PHE A 14 -9.17 -8.26 -44.21
CA PHE A 14 -9.66 -7.39 -43.13
C PHE A 14 -8.84 -6.11 -43.02
N LYS A 15 -7.49 -6.22 -43.02
CA LYS A 15 -6.60 -5.04 -43.00
C LYS A 15 -6.80 -4.13 -44.17
N LYS A 16 -6.92 -4.69 -45.38
CA LYS A 16 -7.18 -3.90 -46.58
C LYS A 16 -8.51 -3.16 -46.52
N TYR A 17 -9.56 -3.85 -46.08
CA TYR A 17 -10.89 -3.27 -45.91
C TYR A 17 -10.88 -2.14 -44.86
N THR A 18 -10.33 -2.39 -43.68
CA THR A 18 -10.25 -1.39 -42.62
C THR A 18 -9.47 -0.15 -43.05
N MET A 19 -8.36 -0.31 -43.80
CA MET A 19 -7.59 0.79 -44.35
C MET A 19 -8.41 1.58 -45.36
N ALA A 20 -9.13 0.92 -46.29
CA ALA A 20 -10.01 1.57 -47.25
C ALA A 20 -11.14 2.33 -46.55
N CYS A 21 -11.76 1.76 -45.53
CA CYS A 21 -12.81 2.40 -44.73
C CYS A 21 -12.31 3.64 -43.97
N LYS A 22 -11.11 3.59 -43.42
CA LYS A 22 -10.48 4.74 -42.75
C LYS A 22 -10.21 5.87 -43.76
N THR A 23 -9.71 5.53 -44.95
CA THR A 23 -9.46 6.50 -46.01
C THR A 23 -10.78 7.13 -46.46
N LEU A 24 -11.81 6.33 -46.67
CA LEU A 24 -13.15 6.80 -47.04
C LEU A 24 -13.76 7.70 -45.95
N GLY A 25 -13.64 7.31 -44.68
CA GLY A 25 -14.08 8.11 -43.53
C GLY A 25 -13.36 9.46 -43.46
N GLY A 26 -12.06 9.47 -43.77
CA GLY A 26 -11.27 10.69 -43.88
C GLY A 26 -11.72 11.59 -45.02
N ALA A 27 -11.95 11.03 -46.23
CA ALA A 27 -12.46 11.77 -47.39
C ALA A 27 -13.87 12.36 -47.12
N CYS A 28 -14.68 11.66 -46.39
CA CYS A 28 -16.04 12.08 -46.04
C CYS A 28 -16.15 12.76 -44.66
N HIS A 29 -15.04 13.24 -44.10
CA HIS A 29 -14.98 13.89 -42.79
C HIS A 29 -15.98 15.04 -42.61
N TYR A 30 -16.20 15.84 -43.68
CA TYR A 30 -17.19 16.92 -43.69
C TYR A 30 -18.61 16.40 -43.46
N LEU A 31 -18.98 15.27 -44.08
CA LEU A 31 -20.29 14.63 -43.90
C LEU A 31 -20.49 14.15 -42.49
N ASN A 32 -19.48 13.46 -41.92
CA ASN A 32 -19.52 13.01 -40.53
C ASN A 32 -19.67 14.19 -39.56
N ARG A 33 -18.87 15.25 -39.76
CA ARG A 33 -18.84 16.42 -38.86
C ARG A 33 -20.13 17.23 -38.87
N HIS A 34 -20.77 17.39 -40.05
CA HIS A 34 -21.91 18.29 -40.20
C HIS A 34 -23.24 17.57 -40.27
N TRP A 35 -23.38 16.56 -41.15
CA TRP A 35 -24.67 15.91 -41.34
C TRP A 35 -24.94 14.84 -40.26
N VAL A 36 -24.01 13.93 -40.06
CA VAL A 36 -24.18 12.84 -39.07
C VAL A 36 -24.38 13.43 -37.68
N ARG A 37 -23.52 14.37 -37.26
CA ARG A 37 -23.62 15.03 -35.95
C ARG A 37 -24.94 15.77 -35.78
N ARG A 38 -25.41 16.47 -36.83
CA ARG A 38 -26.72 17.15 -36.79
C ARG A 38 -27.88 16.18 -36.63
N GLN A 39 -27.80 15.00 -37.23
CA GLN A 39 -28.83 13.95 -37.02
C GLN A 39 -28.82 13.39 -35.60
N TYR A 40 -27.65 13.19 -35.03
CA TYR A 40 -27.52 12.81 -33.60
C TYR A 40 -28.12 13.90 -32.67
N ASP A 41 -27.82 15.17 -32.94
CA ASP A 41 -28.36 16.29 -32.16
C ASP A 41 -29.90 16.40 -32.30
N GLN A 42 -30.48 15.91 -33.39
CA GLN A 42 -31.93 15.80 -33.60
C GLN A 42 -32.57 14.55 -33.00
N GLY A 43 -31.79 13.73 -32.26
CA GLY A 43 -32.28 12.53 -31.55
C GLY A 43 -32.36 11.26 -32.42
N ARG A 44 -31.89 11.29 -33.67
CA ARG A 44 -31.79 10.08 -34.49
C ARG A 44 -30.62 9.24 -34.06
N ARG A 45 -30.87 7.94 -33.80
CA ARG A 45 -29.85 6.96 -33.36
C ARG A 45 -29.50 5.92 -34.45
N ASP A 46 -30.22 5.93 -35.54
CA ASP A 46 -30.04 5.03 -36.68
C ASP A 46 -29.02 5.52 -37.71
N VAL A 47 -28.26 6.56 -37.40
CA VAL A 47 -27.28 7.19 -38.26
C VAL A 47 -25.89 6.90 -37.75
N TYR A 48 -24.99 6.44 -38.61
CA TYR A 48 -23.61 6.10 -38.29
C TYR A 48 -22.62 6.99 -39.01
N GLU A 49 -21.46 7.22 -38.43
CA GLU A 49 -20.33 7.75 -39.15
C GLU A 49 -19.91 6.75 -40.25
N ILE A 50 -19.36 7.25 -41.36
CA ILE A 50 -19.06 6.40 -42.54
C ILE A 50 -18.14 5.23 -42.19
N TYR A 51 -17.15 5.45 -41.34
CA TYR A 51 -16.28 4.37 -40.87
C TYR A 51 -17.06 3.32 -40.03
N GLU A 52 -17.95 3.77 -39.17
CA GLU A 52 -18.81 2.90 -38.36
C GLU A 52 -19.80 2.11 -39.24
N LEU A 53 -20.43 2.78 -40.19
CA LEU A 53 -21.33 2.14 -41.17
C LEU A 53 -20.59 1.05 -41.96
N ALA A 54 -19.36 1.35 -42.42
CA ALA A 54 -18.57 0.36 -43.14
C ALA A 54 -18.23 -0.87 -42.26
N ASN A 55 -17.88 -0.64 -41.01
CA ASN A 55 -17.66 -1.74 -40.04
C ASN A 55 -18.93 -2.56 -39.82
N GLN A 56 -20.10 -1.93 -39.73
CA GLN A 56 -21.40 -2.58 -39.66
C GLN A 56 -21.68 -3.47 -40.88
N ILE A 57 -21.47 -2.95 -42.09
CA ILE A 57 -21.64 -3.70 -43.34
C ILE A 57 -20.72 -4.91 -43.37
N TRP A 58 -19.44 -4.76 -42.97
CA TRP A 58 -18.52 -5.88 -42.91
C TRP A 58 -19.00 -6.94 -41.91
N LYS A 59 -19.48 -6.51 -40.72
CA LYS A 59 -20.01 -7.38 -39.69
C LYS A 59 -21.18 -8.23 -40.21
N GLU A 60 -22.11 -7.61 -40.89
CA GLU A 60 -23.32 -8.32 -41.39
C GLU A 60 -22.99 -9.22 -42.59
N THR A 61 -22.17 -8.72 -43.54
CA THR A 61 -22.00 -9.37 -44.84
C THR A 61 -20.93 -10.44 -44.86
N PHE A 62 -19.82 -10.22 -44.14
CA PHE A 62 -18.65 -11.11 -44.16
C PHE A 62 -18.39 -11.77 -42.83
N PHE A 63 -18.46 -11.01 -41.75
CA PHE A 63 -18.09 -11.51 -40.43
C PHE A 63 -19.06 -12.61 -39.96
N LYS A 64 -20.35 -12.32 -39.82
CA LYS A 64 -21.35 -13.28 -39.30
C LYS A 64 -21.38 -14.62 -40.04
N PRO A 65 -21.35 -14.68 -41.39
CA PRO A 65 -21.34 -15.94 -42.13
C PRO A 65 -20.06 -16.75 -42.02
N ILE A 66 -18.91 -16.09 -42.00
CA ILE A 66 -17.58 -16.76 -42.07
C ILE A 66 -16.99 -17.03 -40.70
N PHE A 67 -17.39 -16.25 -39.71
CA PHE A 67 -16.89 -16.25 -38.36
C PHE A 67 -16.86 -17.62 -37.67
N PRO A 68 -17.94 -18.45 -37.67
CA PRO A 68 -17.91 -19.74 -37.01
C PRO A 68 -16.79 -20.66 -37.56
N ASN A 69 -16.54 -20.59 -38.89
CA ASN A 69 -15.53 -21.41 -39.54
C ASN A 69 -14.11 -20.93 -39.19
N ILE A 70 -13.87 -19.63 -39.12
CA ILE A 70 -12.57 -19.08 -38.76
C ILE A 70 -12.22 -19.41 -37.31
N ILE A 71 -13.17 -19.26 -36.39
CA ILE A 71 -12.97 -19.64 -34.98
C ILE A 71 -12.69 -21.14 -34.87
N GLN A 72 -13.45 -21.96 -35.57
CA GLN A 72 -13.23 -23.41 -35.54
C GLN A 72 -11.83 -23.77 -36.07
N THR A 73 -11.37 -23.07 -37.13
CA THR A 73 -10.01 -23.25 -37.65
C THR A 73 -8.96 -22.85 -36.60
N CYS A 74 -9.13 -21.73 -35.90
CA CYS A 74 -8.24 -21.33 -34.80
C CYS A 74 -8.21 -22.38 -33.70
N LEU A 75 -9.37 -22.87 -33.27
CA LEU A 75 -9.47 -23.89 -32.21
C LEU A 75 -8.83 -25.22 -32.63
N ASN A 76 -9.00 -25.65 -33.89
CA ASN A 76 -8.37 -26.84 -34.43
C ASN A 76 -6.84 -26.74 -34.41
N LEU A 77 -6.28 -25.62 -34.86
CA LEU A 77 -4.84 -25.38 -34.79
C LEU A 77 -4.31 -25.37 -33.35
N ILE A 78 -5.02 -24.75 -32.42
CA ILE A 78 -4.68 -24.77 -31.00
C ILE A 78 -4.70 -26.23 -30.45
N LYS A 79 -5.70 -27.00 -30.83
CA LYS A 79 -5.84 -28.39 -30.43
C LYS A 79 -4.70 -29.25 -30.99
N GLU A 80 -4.35 -29.09 -32.27
CA GLU A 80 -3.20 -29.76 -32.90
C GLU A 80 -1.87 -29.40 -32.21
N HIS A 81 -1.70 -28.14 -31.86
CA HIS A 81 -0.51 -27.72 -31.08
C HIS A 81 -0.43 -28.43 -29.71
N ARG A 82 -1.56 -28.52 -28.98
CA ARG A 82 -1.60 -29.24 -27.69
C ARG A 82 -1.23 -30.72 -27.84
N ILE A 83 -1.76 -31.38 -28.87
CA ILE A 83 -1.56 -32.83 -29.09
C ILE A 83 -0.15 -33.10 -29.62
N ASN A 84 0.25 -32.42 -30.69
CA ASN A 84 1.43 -32.76 -31.47
C ASN A 84 2.63 -31.82 -31.23
N LYS A 85 2.47 -30.79 -30.41
CA LYS A 85 3.47 -29.73 -30.18
C LYS A 85 4.00 -29.09 -31.47
N LEU A 86 3.16 -29.08 -32.54
CA LEU A 86 3.50 -28.47 -33.81
C LEU A 86 3.63 -26.96 -33.67
N SER A 87 4.59 -26.35 -34.38
CA SER A 87 4.70 -24.89 -34.44
C SER A 87 3.54 -24.31 -35.24
N ILE A 88 2.76 -23.43 -34.64
CA ILE A 88 1.62 -22.73 -35.26
C ILE A 88 1.91 -21.22 -35.32
N ASP A 89 1.26 -20.55 -36.26
CA ASP A 89 1.34 -19.10 -36.40
C ASP A 89 0.48 -18.40 -35.33
N ILE A 90 1.05 -18.31 -34.10
CA ILE A 90 0.40 -17.71 -32.93
C ILE A 90 0.04 -16.24 -33.19
N GLU A 91 0.89 -15.51 -33.93
CA GLU A 91 0.67 -14.09 -34.20
C GLU A 91 -0.57 -13.85 -35.07
N THR A 92 -0.85 -14.72 -36.02
CA THR A 92 -2.06 -14.66 -36.83
C THR A 92 -3.31 -14.98 -35.99
N ILE A 93 -3.26 -15.99 -35.13
CA ILE A 93 -4.37 -16.31 -34.20
C ILE A 93 -4.64 -15.14 -33.27
N LYS A 94 -3.61 -14.53 -32.68
CA LYS A 94 -3.73 -13.37 -31.81
C LYS A 94 -4.43 -12.20 -32.53
N LYS A 95 -3.99 -11.85 -33.73
CA LYS A 95 -4.59 -10.75 -34.51
C LYS A 95 -6.06 -11.02 -34.84
N ILE A 96 -6.40 -12.27 -35.16
CA ILE A 96 -7.78 -12.64 -35.43
C ILE A 96 -8.63 -12.44 -34.18
N ILE A 97 -8.16 -12.89 -33.01
CA ILE A 97 -8.87 -12.69 -31.75
C ILE A 97 -9.01 -11.19 -31.43
N GLU A 98 -7.96 -10.39 -31.63
CA GLU A 98 -8.00 -8.95 -31.43
C GLU A 98 -9.03 -8.25 -32.35
N ILE A 99 -9.20 -8.71 -33.59
CA ILE A 99 -10.24 -8.20 -34.51
C ILE A 99 -11.64 -8.40 -33.91
N TYR A 100 -11.89 -9.51 -33.20
CA TYR A 100 -13.20 -9.80 -32.61
C TYR A 100 -13.52 -8.99 -31.36
N VAL A 101 -12.49 -8.45 -30.72
CA VAL A 101 -12.63 -7.69 -29.48
C VAL A 101 -12.56 -6.18 -29.73
N ASP A 102 -12.24 -5.76 -30.97
CA ASP A 102 -12.18 -4.34 -31.29
C ASP A 102 -13.53 -3.66 -30.96
N GLU A 103 -13.46 -2.64 -30.09
CA GLU A 103 -14.61 -1.86 -29.62
C GLU A 103 -15.46 -1.28 -30.74
N ASN A 104 -14.86 -1.00 -31.89
CA ASN A 104 -15.56 -0.45 -33.05
C ASN A 104 -16.52 -1.45 -33.69
N PHE A 105 -16.32 -2.77 -33.50
CA PHE A 105 -17.25 -3.81 -33.94
C PHE A 105 -18.45 -4.03 -33.00
N ASN A 106 -18.40 -3.45 -31.79
CA ASN A 106 -19.29 -3.82 -30.68
C ASN A 106 -20.08 -2.65 -30.08
N LYS A 107 -20.18 -1.51 -30.78
CA LYS A 107 -20.90 -0.31 -30.29
C LYS A 107 -22.39 -0.50 -30.04
N GLU A 108 -23.05 -1.48 -30.66
CA GLU A 108 -24.49 -1.75 -30.47
C GLU A 108 -24.88 -2.20 -29.04
N ILE A 109 -23.93 -2.67 -28.23
CA ILE A 109 -24.21 -3.25 -26.91
C ILE A 109 -24.12 -2.20 -25.79
N LYS A 110 -23.56 -1.01 -26.04
CA LYS A 110 -23.38 0.02 -25.01
C LYS A 110 -24.68 0.76 -24.59
N GLU A 111 -25.79 0.62 -25.31
CA GLU A 111 -27.02 1.36 -24.98
C GLU A 111 -27.94 0.68 -23.96
N SER A 112 -27.67 -0.59 -23.57
CA SER A 112 -28.57 -1.37 -22.71
C SER A 112 -27.99 -1.86 -21.38
N ILE A 113 -26.74 -1.50 -21.03
CA ILE A 113 -26.12 -1.94 -19.78
C ILE A 113 -25.87 -0.75 -18.85
N ASP A 114 -26.49 -0.80 -17.69
CA ASP A 114 -26.39 0.17 -16.60
C ASP A 114 -24.94 0.55 -16.24
N LYS A 115 -24.73 1.83 -15.99
CA LYS A 115 -23.45 2.52 -15.71
C LYS A 115 -22.70 2.07 -14.45
N HIS A 116 -22.99 0.91 -13.85
CA HIS A 116 -22.45 0.51 -12.54
C HIS A 116 -21.66 -0.80 -12.49
N SER A 117 -21.31 -1.43 -13.62
CA SER A 117 -20.41 -2.60 -13.57
C SER A 117 -19.00 -2.23 -14.06
N THR A 118 -18.04 -2.36 -13.16
CA THR A 118 -16.58 -2.19 -13.40
C THR A 118 -15.94 -3.37 -14.16
N SER A 119 -16.72 -4.23 -14.82
CA SER A 119 -16.21 -5.33 -15.64
C SER A 119 -15.94 -4.85 -17.06
N GLU A 120 -14.74 -5.12 -17.58
CA GLU A 120 -14.36 -4.87 -18.98
C GLU A 120 -15.42 -5.50 -19.91
N PRO A 121 -15.89 -4.78 -20.94
CA PRO A 121 -16.90 -5.30 -21.88
C PRO A 121 -16.24 -6.34 -22.79
N ILE A 122 -16.15 -7.57 -22.31
CA ILE A 122 -15.85 -8.73 -23.14
C ILE A 122 -17.12 -9.01 -23.95
N THR A 123 -17.01 -8.94 -25.25
CA THR A 123 -18.16 -9.06 -26.13
C THR A 123 -18.79 -10.43 -26.04
N ASP A 124 -20.12 -10.50 -26.02
CA ASP A 124 -20.87 -11.76 -25.94
C ASP A 124 -20.51 -12.72 -27.07
N ILE A 125 -20.13 -12.20 -28.25
CA ILE A 125 -19.66 -12.97 -29.39
C ILE A 125 -18.36 -13.73 -29.05
N TYR A 126 -17.37 -13.07 -28.46
CA TYR A 126 -16.11 -13.72 -28.05
C TYR A 126 -16.37 -14.82 -27.03
N LYS A 127 -17.19 -14.56 -26.00
CA LYS A 127 -17.54 -15.55 -25.00
C LYS A 127 -18.24 -16.77 -25.58
N GLN A 128 -19.28 -16.55 -26.39
CA GLN A 128 -20.14 -17.60 -26.91
C GLN A 128 -19.41 -18.51 -27.92
N TYR A 129 -18.60 -17.95 -28.81
CA TYR A 129 -18.03 -18.72 -29.92
C TYR A 129 -16.59 -19.17 -29.69
N PHE A 130 -15.80 -18.42 -28.95
CA PHE A 130 -14.40 -18.77 -28.69
C PHE A 130 -14.16 -19.23 -27.25
N GLU A 131 -14.42 -18.40 -26.26
CA GLU A 131 -14.02 -18.62 -24.86
C GLU A 131 -14.52 -19.96 -24.32
N ILE A 132 -15.84 -20.22 -24.44
CA ILE A 132 -16.46 -21.44 -23.93
C ILE A 132 -15.86 -22.68 -24.60
N LYS A 133 -15.76 -22.68 -25.94
CA LYS A 133 -15.22 -23.81 -26.69
C LYS A 133 -13.72 -24.02 -26.43
N PHE A 134 -12.96 -22.94 -26.34
CA PHE A 134 -11.53 -23.00 -26.03
C PHE A 134 -11.26 -23.65 -24.67
N VAL A 135 -12.02 -23.24 -23.65
CA VAL A 135 -11.91 -23.80 -22.30
C VAL A 135 -12.37 -25.26 -22.29
N GLN A 136 -13.42 -25.61 -23.04
CA GLN A 136 -13.92 -26.97 -23.16
C GLN A 136 -12.93 -27.90 -23.88
N ASP A 137 -12.31 -27.46 -24.99
CA ASP A 137 -11.26 -28.23 -25.68
C ASP A 137 -10.03 -28.46 -24.80
N ALA A 138 -9.68 -27.47 -23.97
CA ALA A 138 -8.63 -27.64 -22.97
C ALA A 138 -9.03 -28.64 -21.89
N GLU A 139 -10.27 -28.56 -21.38
CA GLU A 139 -10.80 -29.51 -20.41
C GLU A 139 -10.74 -30.95 -20.92
N ASP A 140 -11.23 -31.21 -22.14
CA ASP A 140 -11.24 -32.54 -22.75
C ASP A 140 -9.82 -33.10 -22.94
N PHE A 141 -8.88 -32.27 -23.39
CA PHE A 141 -7.48 -32.65 -23.55
C PHE A 141 -6.83 -33.03 -22.23
N TYR A 142 -6.96 -32.21 -21.20
CA TYR A 142 -6.33 -32.50 -19.90
C TYR A 142 -7.02 -33.60 -19.10
N ARG A 143 -8.33 -33.84 -19.31
CA ARG A 143 -9.01 -35.02 -18.75
C ARG A 143 -8.44 -36.33 -19.31
N GLN A 144 -8.15 -36.35 -20.61
CA GLN A 144 -7.51 -37.52 -21.24
C GLN A 144 -6.09 -37.72 -20.74
N GLN A 145 -5.28 -36.65 -20.62
CA GLN A 145 -3.94 -36.73 -20.04
C GLN A 145 -3.94 -37.23 -18.60
N LYS A 146 -4.88 -36.76 -17.77
CA LYS A 146 -5.01 -37.20 -16.38
C LYS A 146 -5.16 -38.71 -16.25
N ILE A 147 -5.98 -39.32 -17.11
CA ILE A 147 -6.19 -40.79 -17.11
C ILE A 147 -4.89 -41.53 -17.32
N LEU A 148 -3.96 -40.96 -18.11
CA LEU A 148 -2.67 -41.53 -18.39
C LEU A 148 -1.62 -41.33 -17.28
N CYS A 149 -1.80 -40.32 -16.42
CA CYS A 149 -0.80 -39.94 -15.40
C CYS A 149 -1.07 -40.51 -14.00
N LEU A 150 -2.23 -41.13 -13.74
CA LEU A 150 -2.65 -41.59 -12.39
C LEU A 150 -1.93 -42.88 -11.88
N GLU A 151 -0.84 -43.32 -12.51
CA GLU A 151 -0.10 -44.53 -12.11
C GLU A 151 1.18 -44.26 -11.27
N SER A 152 1.47 -42.97 -10.94
CA SER A 152 2.67 -42.66 -10.14
C SER A 152 2.39 -42.77 -8.63
N ASN A 153 3.33 -43.39 -7.90
CA ASN A 153 3.23 -43.62 -6.46
C ASN A 153 3.72 -42.44 -5.58
N SER A 154 4.12 -41.33 -6.18
CA SER A 154 4.69 -40.20 -5.45
C SER A 154 3.90 -38.91 -5.66
N ILE A 155 3.32 -38.35 -4.59
CA ILE A 155 2.57 -37.08 -4.58
C ILE A 155 3.43 -35.93 -5.12
N MET A 156 4.74 -35.94 -4.88
CA MET A 156 5.64 -34.87 -5.34
C MET A 156 5.88 -34.94 -6.85
N GLU A 157 5.94 -36.16 -7.42
CA GLU A 157 6.03 -36.36 -8.86
C GLU A 157 4.74 -35.94 -9.56
N ASP A 158 3.58 -36.27 -8.98
CA ASP A 158 2.28 -35.83 -9.46
C ASP A 158 2.18 -34.30 -9.44
N LEU A 159 2.59 -33.66 -8.35
CA LEU A 159 2.60 -32.20 -8.24
C LEU A 159 3.55 -31.55 -9.25
N THR A 160 4.70 -32.17 -9.50
CA THR A 160 5.66 -31.71 -10.52
C THR A 160 5.05 -31.79 -11.93
N GLN A 161 4.36 -32.89 -12.26
CA GLN A 161 3.68 -33.04 -13.55
C GLN A 161 2.51 -32.06 -13.69
N ILE A 162 1.71 -31.87 -12.64
CA ILE A 162 0.64 -30.90 -12.63
C ILE A 162 1.19 -29.49 -12.85
N SER A 163 2.22 -29.10 -12.11
CA SER A 163 2.89 -27.80 -12.26
C SER A 163 3.37 -27.56 -13.69
N LYS A 164 4.02 -28.58 -14.29
CA LYS A 164 4.48 -28.51 -15.68
C LYS A 164 3.33 -28.30 -16.67
N ASN A 165 2.22 -29.03 -16.50
CA ASN A 165 1.03 -28.87 -17.36
C ASN A 165 0.43 -27.47 -17.23
N PHE A 166 0.37 -26.92 -16.01
CA PHE A 166 -0.07 -25.54 -15.79
C PHE A 166 0.85 -24.52 -16.44
N ASP A 167 2.17 -24.68 -16.29
CA ASP A 167 3.16 -23.77 -16.87
C ASP A 167 3.11 -23.77 -18.39
N GLU A 168 3.05 -24.96 -19.02
CA GLU A 168 2.97 -25.11 -20.48
C GLU A 168 1.71 -24.40 -21.01
N GLU A 169 0.53 -24.69 -20.44
CA GLU A 169 -0.72 -24.10 -20.91
C GLU A 169 -0.82 -22.59 -20.64
N ILE A 170 -0.43 -22.16 -19.44
CA ILE A 170 -0.44 -20.74 -19.05
C ILE A 170 0.49 -19.93 -19.96
N ASN A 171 1.70 -20.42 -20.21
CA ASN A 171 2.65 -19.72 -21.06
C ASN A 171 2.18 -19.70 -22.51
N PHE A 172 1.59 -20.79 -23.00
CA PHE A 172 1.00 -20.85 -24.33
C PHE A 172 -0.13 -19.84 -24.49
N VAL A 173 -1.09 -19.81 -23.55
CA VAL A 173 -2.24 -18.90 -23.61
C VAL A 173 -1.82 -17.41 -23.50
N LYS A 174 -0.80 -17.10 -22.72
CA LYS A 174 -0.26 -15.72 -22.63
C LYS A 174 0.25 -15.19 -23.95
N LEU A 175 0.68 -16.04 -24.88
CA LEU A 175 1.19 -15.60 -26.19
C LEU A 175 0.10 -14.98 -27.07
N PHE A 176 -1.14 -15.49 -27.01
CA PHE A 176 -2.22 -14.99 -27.89
C PHE A 176 -3.40 -14.34 -27.14
N LEU A 177 -3.54 -14.54 -25.81
CA LEU A 177 -4.60 -13.95 -24.98
C LEU A 177 -4.08 -13.04 -23.84
N PRO A 178 -3.10 -12.15 -24.03
CA PRO A 178 -2.49 -11.41 -22.92
C PRO A 178 -3.46 -10.44 -22.22
N LYS A 179 -4.53 -10.02 -22.88
CA LYS A 179 -5.51 -9.01 -22.40
C LYS A 179 -6.76 -9.63 -21.76
N PHE A 180 -6.96 -10.95 -21.85
CA PHE A 180 -8.20 -11.61 -21.43
C PHE A 180 -8.07 -12.29 -20.06
N LYS A 181 -8.08 -11.49 -19.01
CA LYS A 181 -7.95 -11.99 -17.62
C LYS A 181 -9.07 -12.95 -17.23
N SER A 182 -10.30 -12.73 -17.69
CA SER A 182 -11.46 -13.60 -17.39
C SER A 182 -11.29 -14.99 -17.96
N THR A 183 -10.96 -15.10 -19.26
CA THR A 183 -10.72 -16.39 -19.95
C THR A 183 -9.58 -17.15 -19.28
N PHE A 184 -8.52 -16.43 -18.92
CA PHE A 184 -7.38 -16.99 -18.21
C PHE A 184 -7.78 -17.57 -16.84
N GLN A 185 -8.61 -16.84 -16.08
CA GLN A 185 -9.10 -17.33 -14.79
C GLN A 185 -10.03 -18.53 -14.94
N MET A 186 -10.90 -18.54 -15.95
CA MET A 186 -11.77 -19.68 -16.24
C MET A 186 -10.95 -20.94 -16.58
N LEU A 187 -9.91 -20.80 -17.41
CA LEU A 187 -9.01 -21.89 -17.76
C LEU A 187 -8.30 -22.46 -16.51
N ILE A 188 -7.72 -21.58 -15.69
CA ILE A 188 -7.06 -22.00 -14.45
C ILE A 188 -8.05 -22.75 -13.54
N ASN A 189 -9.25 -22.23 -13.33
CA ASN A 189 -10.26 -22.88 -12.50
C ASN A 189 -10.62 -24.27 -13.05
N LYS A 190 -10.73 -24.43 -14.38
CA LYS A 190 -10.99 -25.74 -15.00
C LYS A 190 -9.81 -26.71 -14.84
N LEU A 191 -8.58 -26.26 -14.99
CA LEU A 191 -7.41 -27.08 -14.73
C LEU A 191 -7.35 -27.52 -13.26
N GLU A 192 -7.66 -26.61 -12.33
CA GLU A 192 -7.77 -26.94 -10.91
C GLU A 192 -8.85 -28.00 -10.62
N GLU A 193 -10.03 -27.91 -11.24
CA GLU A 193 -11.10 -28.91 -11.11
C GLU A 193 -10.65 -30.30 -11.63
N ILE A 194 -9.90 -30.33 -12.73
CA ILE A 194 -9.44 -31.59 -13.32
C ILE A 194 -8.34 -32.23 -12.47
N PHE A 195 -7.27 -31.49 -12.18
CA PHE A 195 -6.08 -32.07 -11.55
C PHE A 195 -6.17 -32.13 -10.03
N LEU A 196 -6.96 -31.24 -9.40
CA LEU A 196 -7.01 -31.03 -7.97
C LEU A 196 -8.42 -31.25 -7.38
N PRO A 197 -8.99 -32.46 -7.50
CA PRO A 197 -10.18 -32.81 -6.73
C PRO A 197 -9.85 -32.77 -5.24
N ASP A 198 -10.85 -32.54 -4.39
CA ASP A 198 -10.67 -32.26 -2.96
C ASP A 198 -9.86 -33.35 -2.22
N HIS A 199 -9.98 -34.62 -2.64
CA HIS A 199 -9.19 -35.70 -2.08
C HIS A 199 -7.68 -35.51 -2.33
N ASN A 200 -7.30 -35.17 -3.54
CA ASN A 200 -5.89 -34.93 -3.90
C ASN A 200 -5.35 -33.70 -3.17
N VAL A 201 -6.16 -32.65 -3.01
CA VAL A 201 -5.78 -31.45 -2.27
C VAL A 201 -5.44 -31.79 -0.82
N ASN A 202 -6.23 -32.64 -0.15
CA ASN A 202 -5.96 -33.03 1.23
C ASN A 202 -4.64 -33.84 1.36
N LEU A 203 -4.39 -34.76 0.44
CA LEU A 203 -3.12 -35.53 0.42
C LEU A 203 -1.90 -34.61 0.18
N ILE A 204 -2.02 -33.66 -0.73
CA ILE A 204 -0.98 -32.66 -1.00
C ILE A 204 -0.77 -31.79 0.24
N LYS A 205 -1.86 -31.38 0.93
CA LYS A 205 -1.82 -30.57 2.14
C LYS A 205 -1.06 -31.27 3.28
N ASP A 206 -1.35 -32.54 3.54
CA ASP A 206 -0.65 -33.32 4.58
C ASP A 206 0.86 -33.40 4.27
N LYS A 207 1.23 -33.58 3.01
CA LYS A 207 2.63 -33.58 2.59
C LYS A 207 3.29 -32.21 2.71
N MET A 208 2.58 -31.14 2.34
CA MET A 208 3.06 -29.77 2.51
C MET A 208 3.28 -29.44 4.00
N GLU A 209 2.35 -29.83 4.87
CA GLU A 209 2.48 -29.66 6.32
C GLU A 209 3.73 -30.37 6.87
N THR A 210 4.02 -31.57 6.40
CA THR A 210 5.23 -32.31 6.77
C THR A 210 6.50 -31.55 6.34
N ILE A 211 6.55 -31.04 5.10
CA ILE A 211 7.70 -30.29 4.57
C ILE A 211 7.88 -28.94 5.30
N VAL A 212 6.79 -28.23 5.56
CA VAL A 212 6.82 -26.95 6.29
C VAL A 212 7.29 -27.16 7.73
N SER A 213 6.80 -28.22 8.40
CA SER A 213 7.19 -28.56 9.77
C SER A 213 8.64 -29.01 9.90
N ALA A 214 9.20 -29.65 8.85
CA ALA A 214 10.61 -30.05 8.80
C ALA A 214 11.56 -28.86 8.60
N GLU A 215 11.06 -27.69 8.18
CA GLU A 215 11.81 -26.45 7.89
C GLU A 215 13.02 -26.62 6.97
N ASN A 216 12.96 -27.59 6.03
CA ASN A 216 14.02 -27.81 5.05
C ASN A 216 13.94 -26.76 3.95
N SER A 217 14.88 -25.81 3.93
CA SER A 217 14.90 -24.69 2.98
C SER A 217 14.92 -25.11 1.52
N GLN A 218 15.53 -26.26 1.17
CA GLN A 218 15.60 -26.74 -0.22
C GLN A 218 14.25 -27.30 -0.66
N GLU A 219 13.63 -28.14 0.16
CA GLU A 219 12.31 -28.71 -0.14
C GLU A 219 11.22 -27.64 -0.18
N ILE A 220 11.28 -26.67 0.72
CA ILE A 220 10.35 -25.53 0.76
C ILE A 220 10.48 -24.71 -0.54
N ARG A 221 11.69 -24.39 -0.99
CA ARG A 221 11.89 -23.65 -2.26
C ARG A 221 11.35 -24.42 -3.43
N HIS A 222 11.67 -25.71 -3.52
CA HIS A 222 11.15 -26.56 -4.59
C HIS A 222 9.63 -26.62 -4.58
N LEU A 223 9.01 -26.79 -3.41
CA LEU A 223 7.57 -26.74 -3.25
C LEU A 223 6.98 -25.38 -3.69
N CYS A 224 7.60 -24.27 -3.30
CA CYS A 224 7.18 -22.93 -3.70
C CYS A 224 7.23 -22.72 -5.23
N GLU A 225 8.26 -23.24 -5.88
CA GLU A 225 8.38 -23.23 -7.36
C GLU A 225 7.26 -24.03 -8.01
N LEU A 226 6.98 -25.23 -7.53
CA LEU A 226 5.93 -26.10 -8.08
C LEU A 226 4.53 -25.49 -7.95
N VAL A 227 4.21 -24.84 -6.84
CA VAL A 227 2.87 -24.30 -6.59
C VAL A 227 2.65 -22.90 -7.16
N ARG A 228 3.68 -22.32 -7.76
CA ARG A 228 3.68 -20.91 -8.21
C ARG A 228 2.50 -20.57 -9.13
N GLN A 229 2.19 -21.46 -10.07
CA GLN A 229 1.14 -21.27 -11.07
C GLN A 229 -0.20 -21.91 -10.69
N ILE A 230 -0.29 -22.55 -9.53
CA ILE A 230 -1.48 -23.27 -9.07
C ILE A 230 -2.13 -22.51 -7.90
N PRO A 231 -3.12 -21.60 -8.15
CA PRO A 231 -3.66 -20.72 -7.14
C PRO A 231 -4.31 -21.43 -5.96
N LYS A 232 -4.98 -22.57 -6.18
CA LYS A 232 -5.66 -23.36 -5.14
C LYS A 232 -4.64 -23.89 -4.12
N ILE A 233 -3.59 -24.56 -4.60
CA ILE A 233 -2.52 -25.11 -3.75
C ILE A 233 -1.69 -24.00 -3.11
N LYS A 234 -1.42 -22.93 -3.85
CA LYS A 234 -0.69 -21.77 -3.33
C LYS A 234 -1.43 -21.12 -2.15
N ARG A 235 -2.76 -21.03 -2.19
CA ARG A 235 -3.56 -20.53 -1.06
C ARG A 235 -3.46 -21.44 0.16
N GLU A 236 -3.58 -22.77 -0.04
CA GLU A 236 -3.42 -23.74 1.06
C GLU A 236 -2.03 -23.67 1.68
N LEU A 237 -0.97 -23.64 0.86
CA LEU A 237 0.41 -23.49 1.34
C LEU A 237 0.60 -22.17 2.12
N THR A 238 0.03 -21.07 1.62
CA THR A 238 0.11 -19.77 2.31
C THR A 238 -0.55 -19.83 3.69
N GLN A 239 -1.70 -20.51 3.81
CA GLN A 239 -2.37 -20.70 5.10
C GLN A 239 -1.61 -21.62 6.05
N LEU A 240 -1.01 -22.70 5.54
CA LEU A 240 -0.17 -23.59 6.33
C LEU A 240 1.07 -22.88 6.87
N ILE A 241 1.74 -22.08 6.04
CA ILE A 241 2.88 -21.25 6.46
C ILE A 241 2.45 -20.24 7.52
N GLU A 242 1.33 -19.53 7.32
CA GLU A 242 0.78 -18.58 8.31
C GLU A 242 0.53 -19.26 9.66
N ASN A 243 -0.12 -20.43 9.64
CA ASN A 243 -0.42 -21.19 10.86
C ASN A 243 0.85 -21.73 11.53
N HIS A 244 1.80 -22.24 10.77
CA HIS A 244 3.07 -22.75 11.31
C HIS A 244 3.85 -21.63 12.03
N ILE A 245 4.02 -20.48 11.37
CA ILE A 245 4.70 -19.31 11.96
C ILE A 245 3.99 -18.84 13.22
N TYR A 246 2.65 -18.75 13.17
CA TYR A 246 1.84 -18.34 14.31
C TYR A 246 2.00 -19.27 15.50
N GLN A 247 1.87 -20.59 15.31
CA GLN A 247 2.02 -21.58 16.38
C GLN A 247 3.44 -21.59 16.93
N PHE A 248 4.44 -21.52 16.07
CA PHE A 248 5.84 -21.43 16.51
C PHE A 248 6.08 -20.17 17.36
N GLY A 249 5.54 -19.02 16.93
CA GLY A 249 5.63 -17.74 17.63
C GLY A 249 4.98 -17.82 19.03
N ILE A 250 3.75 -18.31 19.10
CA ILE A 250 3.03 -18.48 20.39
C ILE A 250 3.80 -19.42 21.33
N ASN A 251 4.19 -20.60 20.88
CA ASN A 251 4.89 -21.58 21.69
C ASN A 251 6.26 -21.07 22.19
N THR A 252 6.95 -20.28 21.37
CA THR A 252 8.25 -19.70 21.76
C THR A 252 8.07 -18.59 22.79
N ILE A 253 7.09 -17.70 22.61
CA ILE A 253 6.80 -16.62 23.57
C ILE A 253 6.24 -17.18 24.88
N GLU A 254 5.45 -18.25 24.84
CA GLU A 254 4.93 -18.92 26.04
C GLU A 254 6.05 -19.41 26.97
N LYS A 255 7.09 -20.02 26.38
CA LYS A 255 8.25 -20.52 27.14
C LYS A 255 8.99 -19.43 27.91
N ILE A 256 9.03 -18.21 27.37
CA ILE A 256 9.73 -17.07 27.99
C ILE A 256 8.79 -16.14 28.77
N SER A 257 7.48 -16.39 28.76
CA SER A 257 6.45 -15.43 29.18
C SER A 257 6.63 -14.89 30.61
N GLU A 258 7.13 -15.70 31.55
CA GLU A 258 7.32 -15.28 32.94
C GLU A 258 8.43 -14.24 33.10
N THR A 259 9.52 -14.41 32.38
CA THR A 259 10.68 -13.50 32.43
C THR A 259 10.48 -12.30 31.50
N ALA A 260 9.92 -12.52 30.35
CA ALA A 260 9.71 -11.50 29.29
C ALA A 260 8.74 -10.38 29.70
N ILE A 261 7.83 -10.59 30.65
CA ILE A 261 6.95 -9.52 31.17
C ILE A 261 7.75 -8.34 31.71
N ASN A 262 8.91 -8.60 32.33
CA ASN A 262 9.75 -7.60 32.98
C ASN A 262 11.03 -7.30 32.19
N ASP A 263 11.44 -8.18 31.27
CA ASP A 263 12.64 -8.02 30.44
C ASP A 263 12.27 -7.69 28.97
N PRO A 264 12.31 -6.40 28.61
CA PRO A 264 12.02 -5.96 27.23
C PRO A 264 13.03 -6.50 26.21
N ASN A 265 14.30 -6.70 26.62
CA ASN A 265 15.34 -7.16 25.70
C ASN A 265 15.04 -8.59 25.25
N LEU A 266 14.81 -9.48 26.22
CA LEU A 266 14.48 -10.88 25.94
C LEU A 266 13.24 -11.00 25.03
N TYR A 267 12.20 -10.20 25.28
CA TYR A 267 10.96 -10.24 24.51
C TYR A 267 11.18 -9.82 23.05
N ILE A 268 11.80 -8.67 22.82
CA ILE A 268 11.96 -8.09 21.47
C ILE A 268 12.98 -8.88 20.65
N GLU A 269 14.08 -9.32 21.24
CA GLU A 269 15.07 -10.14 20.56
C GLU A 269 14.49 -11.50 20.14
N THR A 270 13.68 -12.13 20.99
CA THR A 270 13.00 -13.39 20.62
C THR A 270 12.04 -13.20 19.46
N ILE A 271 11.23 -12.12 19.44
CA ILE A 271 10.34 -11.82 18.30
C ILE A 271 11.15 -11.63 17.02
N PHE A 272 12.27 -10.92 17.11
CA PHE A 272 13.11 -10.66 15.97
C PHE A 272 13.78 -11.93 15.44
N ASP A 273 14.28 -12.80 16.32
CA ASP A 273 14.87 -14.08 15.93
C ASP A 273 13.85 -14.97 15.21
N ILE A 274 12.59 -14.99 15.68
CA ILE A 274 11.49 -15.68 14.98
C ILE A 274 11.28 -15.08 13.58
N TYR A 275 11.18 -13.77 13.49
CA TYR A 275 11.00 -13.07 12.21
C TYR A 275 12.15 -13.38 11.24
N GLU A 276 13.40 -13.22 11.65
CA GLU A 276 14.58 -13.46 10.82
C GLU A 276 14.67 -14.91 10.35
N ARG A 277 14.34 -15.88 11.21
CA ARG A 277 14.29 -17.31 10.87
C ARG A 277 13.34 -17.54 9.69
N PHE A 278 12.13 -17.06 9.77
CA PHE A 278 11.12 -17.30 8.76
C PHE A 278 11.28 -16.45 7.50
N VAL A 279 11.86 -15.25 7.61
CA VAL A 279 12.31 -14.48 6.43
C VAL A 279 13.30 -15.29 5.61
N LYS A 280 14.30 -15.91 6.25
CA LYS A 280 15.30 -16.74 5.55
C LYS A 280 14.69 -17.99 4.90
N LEU A 281 13.62 -18.54 5.48
CA LEU A 281 12.96 -19.74 4.98
C LEU A 281 11.98 -19.47 3.85
N PHE A 282 11.15 -18.42 3.94
CA PHE A 282 9.98 -18.25 3.09
C PHE A 282 10.01 -17.02 2.18
N CYS A 283 10.90 -16.03 2.37
CA CYS A 283 10.87 -14.77 1.61
C CYS A 283 11.39 -14.88 0.17
N THR A 284 11.06 -15.97 -0.53
CA THR A 284 11.34 -16.13 -1.95
C THR A 284 10.21 -15.59 -2.85
N GLU A 285 8.99 -15.47 -2.31
CA GLU A 285 7.82 -14.98 -3.06
C GLU A 285 6.96 -13.98 -2.26
N PRO A 286 6.36 -12.96 -2.92
CA PRO A 286 5.56 -11.91 -2.25
C PRO A 286 4.35 -12.42 -1.46
N SER A 287 3.73 -13.54 -1.90
CA SER A 287 2.57 -14.12 -1.22
C SER A 287 2.89 -14.68 0.17
N PHE A 288 4.11 -15.19 0.36
CA PHE A 288 4.55 -15.74 1.65
C PHE A 288 4.99 -14.63 2.61
N ASN A 289 5.44 -13.49 2.09
CA ASN A 289 5.65 -12.30 2.91
C ASN A 289 4.34 -11.84 3.57
N ILE A 290 3.23 -11.88 2.83
CA ILE A 290 1.90 -11.54 3.38
C ILE A 290 1.50 -12.54 4.49
N ALA A 291 1.80 -13.83 4.34
CA ALA A 291 1.54 -14.83 5.38
C ALA A 291 2.39 -14.58 6.64
N LEU A 292 3.68 -14.28 6.47
CA LEU A 292 4.58 -13.90 7.54
C LEU A 292 4.08 -12.65 8.28
N ASP A 293 3.72 -11.60 7.53
CA ASP A 293 3.21 -10.35 8.10
C ASP A 293 1.93 -10.58 8.92
N LYS A 294 1.00 -11.39 8.40
CA LYS A 294 -0.23 -11.75 9.12
C LYS A 294 0.04 -12.55 10.38
N ALA A 295 0.93 -13.54 10.30
CA ALA A 295 1.29 -14.35 11.45
C ALA A 295 1.99 -13.52 12.53
N CYS A 296 2.96 -12.66 12.15
CA CYS A 296 3.64 -11.74 13.04
C CYS A 296 2.68 -10.78 13.72
N CYS A 297 1.76 -10.17 12.96
CA CYS A 297 0.75 -9.29 13.50
C CYS A 297 -0.10 -10.01 14.56
N LYS A 298 -0.49 -11.26 14.32
CA LYS A 298 -1.31 -12.04 15.25
C LYS A 298 -0.56 -12.39 16.54
N PHE A 299 0.65 -13.01 16.46
CA PHE A 299 1.33 -13.48 17.67
C PHE A 299 2.02 -12.37 18.47
N ILE A 300 2.39 -11.24 17.86
CA ILE A 300 2.97 -10.10 18.58
C ILE A 300 1.92 -9.40 19.44
N ASN A 301 0.69 -9.26 18.95
CA ASN A 301 -0.36 -8.54 19.66
C ASN A 301 -1.16 -9.43 20.63
N ASN A 302 -1.25 -10.75 20.37
CA ASN A 302 -1.99 -11.70 21.19
C ASN A 302 -1.08 -12.88 21.56
N ASN A 303 -0.51 -12.88 22.75
CA ASN A 303 0.38 -13.92 23.24
C ASN A 303 0.31 -14.04 24.77
N ALA A 304 1.00 -15.04 25.32
CA ALA A 304 1.00 -15.31 26.76
C ALA A 304 1.50 -14.12 27.62
N VAL A 305 2.36 -13.25 27.09
CA VAL A 305 2.83 -12.04 27.80
C VAL A 305 1.73 -10.98 27.89
N THR A 306 0.98 -10.78 26.78
CA THR A 306 -0.15 -9.84 26.76
C THR A 306 -1.32 -10.34 27.61
N GLU A 307 -1.62 -11.64 27.60
CA GLU A 307 -2.66 -12.25 28.40
C GLU A 307 -2.35 -12.16 29.91
N LYS A 308 -1.14 -12.58 30.33
CA LYS A 308 -0.71 -12.51 31.73
C LYS A 308 -0.64 -11.07 32.26
N SER A 309 -0.35 -10.09 31.40
CA SER A 309 -0.36 -8.68 31.82
C SER A 309 -1.77 -8.07 31.90
N GLY A 310 -2.80 -8.77 31.40
CA GLY A 310 -4.18 -8.29 31.33
C GLY A 310 -4.38 -7.08 30.38
N THR A 311 -3.40 -6.78 29.53
CA THR A 311 -3.47 -5.66 28.58
C THR A 311 -2.88 -6.05 27.22
N THR A 312 -3.63 -5.87 26.15
CA THR A 312 -3.17 -6.08 24.75
C THR A 312 -2.05 -5.11 24.36
N THR A 313 -1.92 -4.01 25.09
CA THR A 313 -0.94 -2.94 24.83
C THR A 313 0.47 -3.24 25.36
N LYS A 314 0.68 -4.41 25.99
CA LYS A 314 1.96 -4.75 26.65
C LYS A 314 3.11 -4.84 25.67
N SER A 315 2.90 -5.36 24.48
CA SER A 315 3.92 -5.45 23.44
C SER A 315 4.43 -4.07 23.01
N ALA A 316 3.54 -3.09 22.87
CA ALA A 316 3.91 -1.71 22.58
C ALA A 316 4.71 -1.05 23.71
N GLU A 317 4.34 -1.30 24.96
CA GLU A 317 5.08 -0.84 26.15
C GLU A 317 6.49 -1.46 26.19
N LEU A 318 6.61 -2.78 25.98
CA LEU A 318 7.90 -3.48 26.00
C LEU A 318 8.83 -2.99 24.87
N LEU A 319 8.30 -2.75 23.68
CA LEU A 319 9.08 -2.17 22.58
C LEU A 319 9.62 -0.78 22.95
N ALA A 320 8.80 0.08 23.55
CA ALA A 320 9.23 1.41 23.97
C ALA A 320 10.30 1.32 25.09
N ARG A 321 10.19 0.38 26.02
CA ARG A 321 11.19 0.14 27.06
C ARG A 321 12.49 -0.44 26.51
N TYR A 322 12.44 -1.36 25.56
CA TYR A 322 13.61 -1.89 24.85
C TYR A 322 14.43 -0.75 24.25
N TYR A 323 13.74 0.14 23.53
CA TYR A 323 14.36 1.29 22.92
C TYR A 323 14.96 2.26 23.96
N ASP A 324 14.24 2.51 25.07
CA ASP A 324 14.76 3.34 26.18
C ASP A 324 16.07 2.78 26.77
N THR A 325 16.17 1.46 26.85
CA THR A 325 17.39 0.78 27.34
C THR A 325 18.56 0.95 26.36
N LEU A 326 18.33 0.88 25.06
CA LEU A 326 19.38 1.05 24.04
C LEU A 326 19.95 2.46 23.99
N LEU A 327 19.11 3.49 24.23
CA LEU A 327 19.53 4.89 24.13
C LEU A 327 20.07 5.50 25.43
N LYS A 328 20.09 4.78 26.54
CA LYS A 328 20.67 5.29 27.80
C LYS A 328 22.20 5.28 27.78
N LYS A 329 22.79 6.36 28.34
CA LYS A 329 24.23 6.41 28.64
C LYS A 329 24.61 5.25 29.54
N GLY A 330 25.59 4.48 29.17
CA GLY A 330 26.09 3.33 29.93
C GLY A 330 25.96 1.99 29.18
N ASN A 331 25.09 1.89 28.19
CA ASN A 331 24.98 0.69 27.34
C ASN A 331 25.75 0.77 26.01
N LYS A 332 26.39 1.90 25.70
CA LYS A 332 27.29 2.03 24.54
C LYS A 332 28.67 1.51 24.90
N THR A 333 29.00 0.32 24.49
CA THR A 333 30.38 -0.03 24.14
C THR A 333 30.72 0.73 22.85
N MET A 334 31.86 1.43 22.85
CA MET A 334 32.30 2.41 21.80
C MET A 334 32.43 1.83 20.37
N GLU A 335 32.05 0.60 20.10
CA GLU A 335 32.27 -0.11 18.85
C GLU A 335 30.99 -0.63 18.15
N ASP A 336 29.80 -0.24 18.58
CA ASP A 336 28.56 -0.76 18.00
C ASP A 336 28.32 -0.19 16.60
N LYS A 337 29.05 -0.75 15.60
CA LYS A 337 28.68 -0.69 14.16
C LYS A 337 27.28 -1.27 13.89
N ASN A 338 26.70 -1.98 14.85
CA ASN A 338 25.41 -2.69 14.75
C ASN A 338 24.20 -1.86 15.25
N PHE A 339 24.39 -0.56 15.56
CA PHE A 339 23.28 0.25 16.07
C PHE A 339 22.16 0.41 15.02
N GLU A 340 22.55 0.57 13.76
CA GLU A 340 21.61 0.69 12.65
C GLU A 340 20.82 -0.61 12.41
N GLU A 341 21.44 -1.78 12.60
CA GLU A 341 20.75 -3.08 12.55
C GLU A 341 19.71 -3.22 13.67
N LYS A 342 20.10 -2.91 14.92
CA LYS A 342 19.17 -2.92 16.07
C LYS A 342 18.00 -1.96 15.83
N PHE A 343 18.28 -0.86 15.20
CA PHE A 343 17.28 0.13 14.82
C PHE A 343 16.26 -0.38 13.80
N ASN A 344 16.77 -1.07 12.76
CA ASN A 344 15.91 -1.70 11.76
C ASN A 344 15.04 -2.80 12.38
N LYS A 345 15.59 -3.57 13.34
CA LYS A 345 14.85 -4.56 14.13
C LYS A 345 13.64 -3.95 14.84
N ILE A 346 13.84 -2.83 15.51
CA ILE A 346 12.77 -2.10 16.20
C ILE A 346 11.68 -1.67 15.23
N MET A 347 12.05 -1.13 14.07
CA MET A 347 11.08 -0.68 13.08
C MET A 347 10.26 -1.83 12.49
N ILE A 348 10.87 -3.01 12.31
CA ILE A 348 10.15 -4.22 11.88
C ILE A 348 9.09 -4.59 12.91
N VAL A 349 9.44 -4.71 14.20
CA VAL A 349 8.49 -5.04 15.25
C VAL A 349 7.40 -3.96 15.38
N PHE A 350 7.78 -2.68 15.30
CA PHE A 350 6.84 -1.55 15.32
C PHE A 350 5.80 -1.62 14.21
N THR A 351 6.16 -2.13 13.03
CA THR A 351 5.22 -2.27 11.91
C THR A 351 4.06 -3.19 12.27
N TYR A 352 4.32 -4.25 13.04
CA TYR A 352 3.31 -5.26 13.42
C TYR A 352 2.51 -4.93 14.67
N ILE A 353 2.91 -3.93 15.46
CA ILE A 353 2.15 -3.50 16.63
C ILE A 353 0.88 -2.79 16.20
N GLU A 354 -0.28 -3.24 16.73
CA GLU A 354 -1.59 -2.63 16.45
C GLU A 354 -1.77 -1.29 17.20
N ASP A 355 -1.32 -1.20 18.45
CA ASP A 355 -1.48 -0.04 19.33
C ASP A 355 -0.28 0.92 19.25
N LYS A 356 -0.08 1.54 18.07
CA LYS A 356 1.04 2.46 17.82
C LYS A 356 0.97 3.73 18.67
N ASP A 357 -0.22 4.21 18.98
CA ASP A 357 -0.47 5.35 19.86
C ASP A 357 0.07 5.11 21.28
N VAL A 358 -0.04 3.87 21.79
CA VAL A 358 0.52 3.47 23.08
C VAL A 358 2.04 3.52 23.05
N TYR A 359 2.65 2.93 22.00
CA TYR A 359 4.09 3.02 21.81
C TYR A 359 4.58 4.48 21.77
N GLU A 360 3.94 5.33 20.96
CA GLU A 360 4.31 6.75 20.85
C GLU A 360 4.24 7.48 22.20
N ARG A 361 3.22 7.19 22.98
CA ARG A 361 3.03 7.81 24.31
C ARG A 361 4.09 7.35 25.31
N PHE A 362 4.39 6.05 25.37
CA PHE A 362 5.45 5.52 26.23
C PHE A 362 6.82 6.01 25.79
N TYR A 363 7.09 5.98 24.48
CA TYR A 363 8.34 6.50 23.90
C TYR A 363 8.53 7.98 24.20
N GLY A 364 7.52 8.82 23.97
CA GLY A 364 7.56 10.26 24.27
C GLY A 364 7.85 10.55 25.74
N LYS A 365 7.24 9.79 26.68
CA LYS A 365 7.53 9.92 28.11
C LYS A 365 8.97 9.55 28.47
N MET A 366 9.50 8.47 27.88
CA MET A 366 10.86 8.01 28.13
C MET A 366 11.88 8.95 27.48
N LEU A 367 11.63 9.40 26.26
CA LEU A 367 12.42 10.42 25.57
C LEU A 367 12.53 11.71 26.40
N SER A 368 11.42 12.22 26.91
CA SER A 368 11.41 13.41 27.77
C SER A 368 12.29 13.23 29.01
N ARG A 369 12.21 12.05 29.65
CA ARG A 369 13.08 11.73 30.80
C ARG A 369 14.55 11.68 30.44
N ARG A 370 14.92 11.05 29.29
CA ARG A 370 16.30 10.98 28.84
C ARG A 370 16.87 12.35 28.52
N LEU A 371 16.10 13.18 27.82
CA LEU A 371 16.52 14.52 27.45
C LEU A 371 16.64 15.46 28.66
N VAL A 372 15.64 15.48 29.54
CA VAL A 372 15.65 16.35 30.74
C VAL A 372 16.78 15.96 31.69
N ASN A 373 17.01 14.66 31.90
CA ASN A 373 18.06 14.19 32.82
C ASN A 373 19.43 14.00 32.14
N GLN A 374 19.58 14.40 30.87
CA GLN A 374 20.80 14.23 30.07
C GLN A 374 21.34 12.79 30.05
N LEU A 375 20.43 11.82 30.07
CA LEU A 375 20.73 10.39 30.08
C LEU A 375 20.81 9.79 28.66
N SER A 376 20.53 10.57 27.62
CA SER A 376 20.62 10.11 26.24
C SER A 376 22.07 9.88 25.82
N ALA A 377 22.35 8.74 25.19
CA ALA A 377 23.68 8.37 24.73
C ALA A 377 24.10 9.20 23.50
N SER A 378 23.14 9.59 22.64
CA SER A 378 23.39 10.38 21.44
C SER A 378 22.14 11.14 21.00
N ASP A 379 22.26 12.43 20.77
CA ASP A 379 21.18 13.26 20.25
C ASP A 379 20.85 12.89 18.79
N ASP A 380 21.82 12.40 18.03
CA ASP A 380 21.64 12.04 16.62
C ASP A 380 20.86 10.74 16.45
N ASP A 381 21.08 9.77 17.34
CA ASP A 381 20.30 8.52 17.37
C ASP A 381 18.83 8.80 17.76
N GLU A 382 18.58 9.74 18.68
CA GLU A 382 17.20 10.18 19.00
C GLU A 382 16.53 10.85 17.79
N LYS A 383 17.26 11.71 17.07
CA LYS A 383 16.72 12.35 15.85
C LYS A 383 16.45 11.36 14.75
N LEU A 384 17.34 10.38 14.54
CA LEU A 384 17.18 9.33 13.55
C LEU A 384 15.89 8.54 13.79
N MET A 385 15.60 8.18 15.07
CA MET A 385 14.36 7.50 15.41
C MET A 385 13.12 8.36 15.15
N ILE A 386 13.15 9.59 15.60
CA ILE A 386 12.03 10.51 15.38
C ILE A 386 11.77 10.69 13.87
N SER A 387 12.83 10.77 13.05
CA SER A 387 12.70 10.89 11.60
C SER A 387 12.11 9.61 10.96
N LYS A 388 12.54 8.42 11.41
CA LYS A 388 12.00 7.15 10.93
C LYS A 388 10.54 6.92 11.37
N LEU A 389 10.16 7.36 12.56
CA LEU A 389 8.76 7.31 13.02
C LEU A 389 7.86 8.31 12.27
N LYS A 390 8.43 9.41 11.78
CA LYS A 390 7.71 10.47 11.03
C LYS A 390 7.76 10.26 9.51
N LEU A 391 7.75 9.08 9.03
CA LEU A 391 7.61 8.60 7.64
C LEU A 391 7.33 9.70 6.59
N GLN A 392 8.37 10.23 5.96
CA GLN A 392 8.24 11.28 4.92
C GLN A 392 7.59 10.73 3.63
N GLU A 393 7.91 9.46 3.28
CA GLU A 393 7.24 8.76 2.16
C GLU A 393 5.75 8.52 2.42
N ALA A 394 5.37 8.20 3.66
CA ALA A 394 3.97 8.05 4.02
C ALA A 394 3.22 9.38 3.96
N PHE A 395 3.89 10.51 4.17
CA PHE A 395 3.25 11.83 4.07
C PHE A 395 2.96 12.21 2.61
N ASP A 396 3.84 11.91 1.67
CA ASP A 396 3.62 12.18 0.26
C ASP A 396 2.56 11.25 -0.31
N ASN A 397 2.61 9.95 0.00
CA ASN A 397 1.55 8.99 -0.32
C ASN A 397 0.21 9.35 0.35
N PHE A 398 0.24 9.86 1.59
CA PHE A 398 -0.94 10.34 2.30
C PHE A 398 -1.52 11.60 1.66
N LYS A 399 -0.68 12.53 1.20
CA LYS A 399 -1.12 13.74 0.52
C LYS A 399 -1.83 13.42 -0.80
N ASP A 400 -1.30 12.49 -1.58
CA ASP A 400 -1.89 12.03 -2.83
C ASP A 400 -3.18 11.25 -2.58
N PHE A 401 -3.20 10.35 -1.61
CA PHE A 401 -4.40 9.66 -1.14
C PHE A 401 -5.45 10.65 -0.62
N TYR A 402 -5.04 11.64 0.18
CA TYR A 402 -5.95 12.63 0.77
C TYR A 402 -6.59 13.52 -0.31
N THR A 403 -5.84 13.97 -1.30
CA THR A 403 -6.36 14.77 -2.41
C THR A 403 -7.33 13.99 -3.30
N HIS A 404 -7.12 12.67 -3.48
CA HIS A 404 -8.04 11.83 -4.25
C HIS A 404 -9.34 11.49 -3.49
N HIS A 405 -9.30 11.36 -2.16
CA HIS A 405 -10.47 10.96 -1.35
C HIS A 405 -11.26 12.11 -0.76
N HIS A 406 -10.71 13.32 -0.72
CA HIS A 406 -11.35 14.49 -0.10
C HIS A 406 -11.44 15.66 -1.06
N CYS A 407 -12.37 15.57 -2.03
CA CYS A 407 -12.70 16.71 -2.89
C CYS A 407 -13.13 17.93 -2.05
N GLY A 408 -12.42 19.06 -2.26
CA GLY A 408 -12.74 20.33 -1.59
C GLY A 408 -12.02 20.59 -0.26
N ARG A 409 -11.15 19.69 0.22
CA ARG A 409 -10.31 19.94 1.40
C ARG A 409 -8.86 20.20 1.00
N LYS A 410 -8.26 21.23 1.61
CA LYS A 410 -6.85 21.59 1.37
C LYS A 410 -6.02 21.13 2.56
N LEU A 411 -4.98 20.34 2.30
CA LEU A 411 -3.96 20.03 3.29
C LEU A 411 -3.05 21.25 3.42
N ILE A 412 -2.93 21.80 4.64
CA ILE A 412 -2.09 22.96 4.91
C ILE A 412 -0.90 22.50 5.75
N LEU A 413 0.31 22.78 5.26
CA LEU A 413 1.54 22.62 6.04
C LEU A 413 1.61 23.74 7.07
N LEU A 414 1.76 23.36 8.34
CA LEU A 414 2.00 24.30 9.42
C LEU A 414 3.50 24.57 9.52
N TYR A 415 3.99 25.59 8.82
CA TYR A 415 5.41 25.94 8.73
C TYR A 415 6.08 26.16 10.08
N GLN A 416 5.35 26.60 11.08
CA GLN A 416 5.85 26.77 12.46
C GLN A 416 6.27 25.45 13.14
N TYR A 417 5.74 24.31 12.66
CA TYR A 417 6.09 22.97 13.14
C TYR A 417 6.93 22.17 12.12
N SER A 418 7.17 22.74 10.94
CA SER A 418 7.98 22.12 9.90
C SER A 418 9.46 22.37 10.18
N LYS A 419 10.29 21.39 9.91
CA LYS A 419 11.75 21.43 10.15
C LYS A 419 12.49 21.05 8.89
N GLY A 420 13.66 21.66 8.70
CA GLY A 420 14.56 21.37 7.60
C GLY A 420 16.01 21.29 8.06
N GLU A 421 16.86 20.74 7.24
CA GLU A 421 18.31 20.69 7.46
C GLU A 421 19.00 21.62 6.45
N LEU A 422 19.85 22.52 6.97
CA LEU A 422 20.72 23.39 6.18
C LEU A 422 22.18 23.02 6.40
N GLN A 423 22.94 22.90 5.33
CA GLN A 423 24.37 22.71 5.41
C GLN A 423 25.09 24.06 5.31
N ILE A 424 25.90 24.37 6.31
CA ILE A 424 26.79 25.54 6.29
C ILE A 424 28.02 25.21 5.42
N CYS A 425 28.21 25.97 4.34
CA CYS A 425 29.30 25.75 3.39
C CYS A 425 30.44 26.76 3.50
N PHE A 426 30.27 27.88 4.22
CA PHE A 426 31.24 28.95 4.33
C PHE A 426 32.24 28.77 5.48
N THR A 427 32.07 27.76 6.32
CA THR A 427 32.98 27.43 7.43
C THR A 427 33.98 26.35 7.02
N LYS A 428 35.17 26.33 7.70
CA LYS A 428 36.20 25.31 7.44
C LYS A 428 35.72 23.87 7.68
N GLN A 429 34.79 23.67 8.59
CA GLN A 429 34.10 22.39 8.83
C GLN A 429 32.66 22.50 8.38
N LYS A 430 32.24 21.57 7.54
CA LYS A 430 30.82 21.48 7.11
C LYS A 430 29.94 21.09 8.30
N CYS A 431 29.07 21.99 8.74
CA CYS A 431 28.11 21.76 9.80
C CYS A 431 26.71 21.69 9.23
N THR A 432 25.87 20.81 9.79
CA THR A 432 24.46 20.70 9.45
C THR A 432 23.61 21.34 10.55
N LEU A 433 22.78 22.31 10.18
CA LEU A 433 21.83 22.96 11.07
C LEU A 433 20.45 22.32 10.90
N GLN A 434 19.85 21.87 11.97
CA GLN A 434 18.44 21.51 11.98
C GLN A 434 17.62 22.71 12.45
N VAL A 435 16.83 23.28 11.54
CA VAL A 435 16.15 24.57 11.69
C VAL A 435 14.65 24.43 11.44
N SER A 436 13.85 25.34 12.02
CA SER A 436 12.46 25.51 11.59
C SER A 436 12.40 26.10 10.18
N THR A 437 11.27 25.98 9.51
CA THR A 437 11.09 26.58 8.17
C THR A 437 11.34 28.09 8.19
N TYR A 438 10.95 28.78 9.25
CA TYR A 438 11.16 30.23 9.38
C TYR A 438 12.65 30.58 9.57
N GLU A 439 13.38 29.85 10.41
CA GLU A 439 14.85 30.02 10.55
C GLU A 439 15.56 29.72 9.23
N MET A 440 15.09 28.70 8.49
CA MET A 440 15.65 28.34 7.18
C MET A 440 15.49 29.48 6.17
N ILE A 441 14.29 30.06 6.07
CA ILE A 441 13.99 31.17 5.15
C ILE A 441 14.89 32.36 5.47
N VAL A 442 15.02 32.73 6.75
CA VAL A 442 15.89 33.85 7.17
C VAL A 442 17.35 33.60 6.84
N LEU A 443 17.87 32.39 7.13
CA LEU A 443 19.26 32.04 6.84
C LEU A 443 19.58 32.01 5.34
N LEU A 444 18.63 31.60 4.49
CA LEU A 444 18.81 31.56 3.04
C LEU A 444 18.94 32.94 2.41
N LEU A 445 18.40 34.01 3.03
CA LEU A 445 18.58 35.38 2.56
C LEU A 445 20.04 35.84 2.61
N PHE A 446 20.83 35.28 3.53
CA PHE A 446 22.26 35.61 3.63
C PHE A 446 23.10 35.03 2.50
N ASN A 447 22.52 34.24 1.60
CA ASN A 447 23.18 33.88 0.32
C ASN A 447 23.13 35.04 -0.70
N GLU A 448 22.18 36.00 -0.54
CA GLU A 448 22.08 37.16 -1.42
C GLU A 448 22.94 38.33 -0.95
N LYS A 449 22.96 38.59 0.36
CA LYS A 449 23.59 39.74 0.99
C LYS A 449 24.08 39.35 2.39
N LEU A 450 25.28 39.77 2.79
CA LEU A 450 25.82 39.44 4.11
C LEU A 450 25.19 40.24 5.27
N ASN A 451 24.63 41.40 4.98
CA ASN A 451 24.04 42.31 5.96
C ASN A 451 22.59 42.63 5.57
N TRP A 452 21.68 42.48 6.53
CA TRP A 452 20.27 42.77 6.38
C TRP A 452 19.74 43.56 7.58
N THR A 453 18.88 44.55 7.36
CA THR A 453 18.09 45.12 8.48
C THR A 453 16.93 44.15 8.77
N VAL A 454 16.45 44.14 10.02
CA VAL A 454 15.28 43.33 10.41
C VAL A 454 14.05 43.68 9.57
N GLU A 455 13.88 44.95 9.21
CA GLU A 455 12.81 45.43 8.33
C GLU A 455 12.94 44.86 6.92
N GLU A 456 14.14 44.88 6.30
CA GLU A 456 14.36 44.28 5.00
C GLU A 456 14.09 42.75 5.00
N ILE A 457 14.46 42.05 6.09
CA ILE A 457 14.14 40.63 6.25
C ILE A 457 12.63 40.41 6.31
N GLN A 458 11.90 41.26 7.03
CA GLN A 458 10.44 41.19 7.11
C GLN A 458 9.80 41.41 5.75
N ASP A 459 10.22 42.43 5.02
CA ASP A 459 9.69 42.77 3.70
C ASP A 459 9.90 41.66 2.67
N LYS A 460 11.06 41.01 2.71
CA LYS A 460 11.39 39.89 1.82
C LYS A 460 10.66 38.60 2.19
N THR A 461 10.53 38.30 3.48
CA THR A 461 9.98 37.03 3.96
C THR A 461 8.49 37.05 4.22
N GLN A 462 7.89 38.24 4.43
CA GLN A 462 6.49 38.45 4.83
C GLN A 462 6.11 37.68 6.11
N ILE A 463 7.09 37.42 6.99
CA ILE A 463 6.85 36.80 8.30
C ILE A 463 6.30 37.86 9.25
N GLN A 464 5.34 37.46 10.09
CA GLN A 464 4.80 38.37 11.13
C GLN A 464 5.92 38.86 12.06
N SER A 465 5.93 40.16 12.40
CA SER A 465 6.97 40.82 13.17
C SER A 465 7.33 40.10 14.46
N ASP A 466 6.33 39.71 15.26
CA ASP A 466 6.54 39.05 16.55
C ASP A 466 7.25 37.67 16.39
N LEU A 467 6.88 36.95 15.33
CA LEU A 467 7.50 35.65 15.01
C LEU A 467 8.90 35.82 14.43
N LEU A 468 9.10 36.86 13.59
CA LEU A 468 10.41 37.19 13.04
C LEU A 468 11.41 37.56 14.14
N LEU A 469 11.01 38.39 15.10
CA LEU A 469 11.86 38.77 16.23
C LEU A 469 12.29 37.57 17.07
N GLN A 470 11.40 36.60 17.31
CA GLN A 470 11.75 35.34 17.99
C GLN A 470 12.76 34.50 17.18
N VAL A 471 12.56 34.40 15.87
CA VAL A 471 13.47 33.69 14.96
C VAL A 471 14.85 34.33 14.93
N VAL A 472 14.92 35.65 14.76
CA VAL A 472 16.18 36.40 14.76
C VAL A 472 16.87 36.29 16.12
N CYS A 473 16.13 36.39 17.22
CA CYS A 473 16.66 36.20 18.57
C CYS A 473 17.26 34.81 18.78
N SER A 474 16.61 33.76 18.27
CA SER A 474 17.13 32.39 18.30
C SER A 474 18.47 32.28 17.56
N LEU A 475 18.56 32.83 16.37
CA LEU A 475 19.75 32.79 15.53
C LEU A 475 20.94 33.62 16.10
N LEU A 476 20.63 34.76 16.73
CA LEU A 476 21.64 35.61 17.44
C LEU A 476 22.16 34.90 18.71
N LYS A 477 21.31 34.25 19.50
CA LYS A 477 21.73 33.50 20.70
C LYS A 477 22.71 32.36 20.39
N ILE A 478 22.61 31.76 19.24
CA ILE A 478 23.49 30.68 18.80
C ILE A 478 24.76 31.22 18.12
N LYS A 479 24.82 32.55 17.94
CA LYS A 479 25.97 33.27 17.34
C LYS A 479 26.24 32.88 15.88
N ILE A 480 25.26 32.38 15.14
CA ILE A 480 25.31 32.24 13.68
C ILE A 480 25.14 33.59 13.02
N LEU A 481 24.23 34.39 13.55
CA LEU A 481 24.09 35.80 13.21
C LEU A 481 24.62 36.67 14.34
N PHE A 482 25.05 37.88 14.02
CA PHE A 482 25.45 38.87 15.01
C PHE A 482 25.00 40.27 14.60
N SER A 483 24.92 41.18 15.56
CA SER A 483 24.60 42.58 15.35
C SER A 483 25.51 43.42 16.23
N LYS A 484 26.03 44.53 15.67
CA LYS A 484 26.87 45.48 16.41
C LYS A 484 26.05 46.35 17.37
N GLU A 485 24.72 46.41 17.16
CA GLU A 485 23.81 47.31 17.86
C GLU A 485 23.12 46.60 19.05
N ILE A 486 23.29 45.30 19.20
CA ILE A 486 22.64 44.49 20.24
C ILE A 486 23.69 43.98 21.24
N SER A 487 23.43 44.23 22.54
CA SER A 487 24.31 43.78 23.64
C SER A 487 24.28 42.25 23.80
N GLU A 488 25.29 41.64 24.46
CA GLU A 488 25.38 40.17 24.60
C GLU A 488 24.20 39.51 25.40
N ASN A 489 23.56 40.27 26.30
CA ASN A 489 22.41 39.81 27.07
C ASN A 489 21.14 40.53 26.58
N PHE A 490 20.45 39.99 25.61
CA PHE A 490 19.26 40.54 24.99
C PHE A 490 18.07 39.57 25.04
N GLN A 491 16.86 40.12 24.99
CA GLN A 491 15.61 39.43 24.82
C GLN A 491 14.93 39.81 23.49
N ASP A 492 13.87 39.10 23.12
CA ASP A 492 13.15 39.33 21.87
C ASP A 492 12.71 40.79 21.70
N ASN A 493 12.36 41.46 22.81
CA ASN A 493 11.90 42.85 22.83
C ASN A 493 13.00 43.89 22.64
N ASP A 494 14.28 43.51 22.75
CA ASP A 494 15.43 44.41 22.58
C ASP A 494 15.84 44.58 21.11
N ILE A 495 15.28 43.73 20.24
CA ILE A 495 15.58 43.75 18.80
C ILE A 495 14.60 44.73 18.12
N LYS A 496 15.13 45.77 17.50
CA LYS A 496 14.33 46.77 16.74
C LYS A 496 14.44 46.48 15.25
N MET A 497 13.41 46.95 14.50
CA MET A 497 13.33 46.72 13.04
C MET A 497 14.47 47.37 12.25
N ASN A 498 15.05 48.44 12.77
CA ASN A 498 16.19 49.16 12.16
C ASN A 498 17.54 48.55 12.47
N HIS A 499 17.64 47.50 13.33
CA HIS A 499 18.90 46.88 13.64
C HIS A 499 19.46 46.08 12.46
N THR A 500 20.77 46.21 12.24
CA THR A 500 21.46 45.48 11.18
C THR A 500 21.94 44.12 11.71
N ILE A 501 21.60 43.06 10.98
CA ILE A 501 21.98 41.68 11.29
C ILE A 501 22.99 41.23 10.24
N GLU A 502 24.12 40.69 10.69
CA GLU A 502 25.22 40.23 9.86
C GLU A 502 25.45 38.72 10.06
N LEU A 503 25.85 38.02 8.98
CA LEU A 503 26.25 36.62 9.07
C LEU A 503 27.67 36.53 9.65
N LYS A 504 27.87 35.64 10.64
CA LYS A 504 29.18 35.44 11.23
C LYS A 504 30.01 34.46 10.42
N GLU A 505 30.92 34.93 9.59
CA GLU A 505 31.79 34.12 8.73
C GLU A 505 32.72 33.18 9.51
N ASP A 506 33.18 33.59 10.71
CA ASP A 506 34.05 32.82 11.60
C ASP A 506 33.27 31.90 12.56
N PHE A 507 32.07 31.46 12.16
CA PHE A 507 31.29 30.57 13.00
C PHE A 507 32.01 29.22 13.14
N THR A 508 32.29 28.81 14.37
CA THR A 508 32.88 27.51 14.72
C THR A 508 32.04 26.82 15.76
N SER A 509 31.81 25.54 15.59
CA SER A 509 31.11 24.71 16.54
C SER A 509 31.85 23.38 16.73
N GLU A 510 31.88 22.91 17.95
CA GLU A 510 32.43 21.57 18.26
C GLU A 510 31.51 20.45 17.73
N LYS A 511 30.26 20.78 17.40
CA LYS A 511 29.23 19.82 16.93
C LYS A 511 29.07 19.93 15.43
N LEU A 512 29.16 18.81 14.73
CA LEU A 512 28.89 18.71 13.28
C LEU A 512 27.40 18.88 12.92
N ARG A 513 26.50 18.65 13.90
CA ARG A 513 25.07 18.90 13.79
C ARG A 513 24.58 19.77 14.94
N ILE A 514 23.95 20.87 14.62
CA ILE A 514 23.43 21.84 15.59
C ILE A 514 21.90 21.89 15.44
N ASN A 515 21.19 21.65 16.54
CA ASN A 515 19.74 21.77 16.59
C ASN A 515 19.36 23.12 17.16
N LEU A 516 18.67 23.93 16.36
CA LEU A 516 18.22 25.27 16.74
C LEU A 516 16.84 25.28 17.41
N ASN A 517 16.10 24.19 17.33
CA ASN A 517 14.77 24.10 17.93
C ASN A 517 14.85 23.94 19.46
N MET A 518 14.53 24.99 20.19
CA MET A 518 14.34 24.89 21.65
C MET A 518 12.96 24.30 21.98
N PRO A 519 12.88 23.25 22.82
CA PRO A 519 11.59 22.71 23.24
C PRO A 519 10.92 23.59 24.28
N LEU A 520 9.64 23.85 24.10
CA LEU A 520 8.76 24.43 25.13
C LEU A 520 8.74 23.53 26.37
N LYS A 521 9.11 24.07 27.52
CA LYS A 521 9.12 23.38 28.81
C LYS A 521 7.71 22.92 29.19
N SER A 522 7.43 21.63 29.23
CA SER A 522 6.24 21.09 29.86
C SER A 522 6.55 20.24 31.09
N THR A 523 5.85 20.48 32.14
CA THR A 523 5.99 19.99 33.51
C THR A 523 5.14 18.73 33.78
N LYS A 524 5.65 17.91 34.69
CA LYS A 524 5.02 16.91 35.56
C LYS A 524 5.00 15.45 35.10
N GLN A 525 5.71 14.64 35.91
CA GLN A 525 5.63 13.18 35.96
C GLN A 525 4.20 12.74 36.32
N LYS A 526 3.54 12.01 35.41
CA LYS A 526 2.30 11.28 35.68
C LYS A 526 2.59 9.79 35.80
N ASP A 527 2.00 9.14 36.80
CA ASP A 527 2.10 7.69 36.97
C ASP A 527 1.58 6.90 35.77
N LEU A 528 2.07 5.67 35.58
CA LEU A 528 1.68 4.77 34.49
C LEU A 528 0.16 4.57 34.38
N LYS A 529 -0.54 4.52 35.54
CA LYS A 529 -2.01 4.41 35.58
C LYS A 529 -2.70 5.67 35.01
N SER A 530 -2.15 6.87 35.27
CA SER A 530 -2.68 8.11 34.72
C SER A 530 -2.43 8.24 33.22
N LEU A 531 -1.35 7.62 32.71
CA LEU A 531 -1.03 7.57 31.30
C LEU A 531 -2.05 6.75 30.50
N ASN A 532 -2.38 5.54 30.99
CA ASN A 532 -3.38 4.68 30.34
C ASN A 532 -4.78 5.31 30.37
N LYS A 533 -5.13 6.05 31.43
CA LYS A 533 -6.39 6.80 31.48
C LYS A 533 -6.42 7.93 30.45
N SER A 534 -5.32 8.67 30.31
CA SER A 534 -5.18 9.73 29.29
C SER A 534 -5.26 9.17 27.87
N ILE A 535 -4.64 8.02 27.60
CA ILE A 535 -4.71 7.33 26.28
C ILE A 535 -6.17 6.99 25.94
N ASN A 536 -6.92 6.44 26.90
CA ASN A 536 -8.32 6.07 26.66
C ASN A 536 -9.21 7.29 26.43
N GLU A 537 -8.93 8.43 27.06
CA GLU A 537 -9.64 9.69 26.83
C GLU A 537 -9.32 10.25 25.44
N ASP A 538 -8.04 10.23 25.04
CA ASP A 538 -7.61 10.66 23.71
C ASP A 538 -8.22 9.78 22.61
N ARG A 539 -8.26 8.44 22.80
CA ARG A 539 -8.91 7.50 21.88
C ARG A 539 -10.39 7.81 21.68
N LYS A 540 -11.13 8.14 22.75
CA LYS A 540 -12.54 8.56 22.62
C LYS A 540 -12.71 9.79 21.75
N LEU A 541 -11.85 10.80 21.92
CA LEU A 541 -11.90 12.02 21.10
C LEU A 541 -11.61 11.73 19.62
N VAL A 542 -10.63 10.87 19.34
CA VAL A 542 -10.28 10.46 17.98
C VAL A 542 -11.44 9.70 17.33
N ILE A 543 -12.09 8.78 18.07
CA ILE A 543 -13.27 8.04 17.59
C ILE A 543 -14.43 8.99 17.28
N GLN A 544 -14.75 9.93 18.19
CA GLN A 544 -15.82 10.92 17.98
C GLN A 544 -15.53 11.77 16.74
N ALA A 545 -14.29 12.22 16.54
CA ALA A 545 -13.90 12.97 15.36
C ALA A 545 -14.04 12.16 14.06
N ALA A 546 -13.71 10.88 14.07
CA ALA A 546 -13.88 9.98 12.93
C ALA A 546 -15.37 9.79 12.58
N ILE A 547 -16.22 9.54 13.59
CA ILE A 547 -17.67 9.39 13.43
C ILE A 547 -18.27 10.66 12.80
N ILE A 548 -17.96 11.83 13.36
CA ILE A 548 -18.46 13.11 12.84
C ILE A 548 -18.02 13.33 11.38
N ARG A 549 -16.77 12.99 11.03
CA ARG A 549 -16.26 13.16 9.67
C ARG A 549 -17.04 12.29 8.68
N ILE A 550 -17.22 11.00 8.99
CA ILE A 550 -17.97 10.06 8.16
C ILE A 550 -19.43 10.52 8.02
N MET A 551 -20.08 10.85 9.12
CA MET A 551 -21.49 11.25 9.11
C MET A 551 -21.72 12.60 8.44
N LYS A 552 -20.79 13.52 8.52
CA LYS A 552 -20.84 14.81 7.79
C LYS A 552 -20.78 14.61 6.28
N GLU A 553 -20.02 13.62 5.81
CA GLU A 553 -19.89 13.29 4.39
C GLU A 553 -21.11 12.52 3.87
N ARG A 554 -21.55 11.51 4.61
CA ARG A 554 -22.63 10.59 4.20
C ARG A 554 -24.05 11.11 4.50
N LYS A 555 -24.19 12.05 5.45
CA LYS A 555 -25.46 12.59 5.97
C LYS A 555 -26.35 11.56 6.67
N THR A 556 -26.54 10.40 6.09
CA THR A 556 -27.35 9.30 6.65
C THR A 556 -26.64 7.97 6.45
N LEU A 557 -26.54 7.17 7.50
CA LEU A 557 -25.89 5.85 7.44
C LEU A 557 -26.54 4.86 8.41
N LYS A 558 -26.51 3.55 8.04
CA LYS A 558 -26.89 2.50 8.98
C LYS A 558 -25.81 2.32 10.03
N HIS A 559 -26.24 2.07 11.28
CA HIS A 559 -25.34 1.88 12.42
C HIS A 559 -24.23 0.84 12.16
N SER A 560 -24.56 -0.29 11.51
CA SER A 560 -23.59 -1.34 11.18
C SER A 560 -22.52 -0.88 10.19
N LEU A 561 -22.92 -0.14 9.16
CA LEU A 561 -22.00 0.43 8.16
C LEU A 561 -21.10 1.51 8.77
N LEU A 562 -21.67 2.37 9.63
CA LEU A 562 -20.88 3.38 10.35
C LEU A 562 -19.81 2.73 11.23
N MET A 563 -20.16 1.67 11.94
CA MET A 563 -19.20 0.91 12.77
C MET A 563 -18.05 0.36 11.92
N GLN A 564 -18.35 -0.19 10.75
CA GLN A 564 -17.34 -0.73 9.84
C GLN A 564 -16.42 0.36 9.27
N GLU A 565 -16.98 1.46 8.76
CA GLU A 565 -16.19 2.59 8.23
C GLU A 565 -15.30 3.23 9.32
N VAL A 566 -15.79 3.33 10.57
CA VAL A 566 -14.99 3.85 11.70
C VAL A 566 -13.83 2.90 12.03
N LEU A 567 -14.06 1.59 12.07
CA LEU A 567 -13.01 0.60 12.32
C LEU A 567 -11.92 0.65 11.24
N GLU A 568 -12.32 0.75 9.99
CA GLU A 568 -11.40 0.88 8.86
C GLU A 568 -10.54 2.15 8.95
N HIS A 569 -11.16 3.29 9.26
CA HIS A 569 -10.46 4.57 9.44
C HIS A 569 -9.45 4.58 10.60
N LEU A 570 -9.72 3.83 11.66
CA LEU A 570 -8.87 3.80 12.86
C LEU A 570 -7.83 2.68 12.85
N SER A 571 -7.96 1.71 11.94
CA SER A 571 -7.09 0.52 11.87
C SER A 571 -5.59 0.84 11.77
N SER A 572 -5.24 1.96 11.14
CA SER A 572 -3.84 2.40 11.01
C SER A 572 -3.23 3.01 12.29
N ARG A 573 -4.05 3.37 13.28
CA ARG A 573 -3.61 4.06 14.50
C ARG A 573 -3.68 3.18 15.75
N PHE A 574 -4.82 2.52 15.94
CA PHE A 574 -5.02 1.59 17.06
C PHE A 574 -6.23 0.69 16.80
N LYS A 575 -6.26 -0.44 17.48
CA LYS A 575 -7.40 -1.37 17.43
C LYS A 575 -8.52 -0.82 18.31
N SER A 576 -9.63 -0.47 17.70
CA SER A 576 -10.77 0.10 18.40
C SER A 576 -11.76 -0.99 18.80
N GLU A 577 -12.21 -0.99 20.07
CA GLU A 577 -13.24 -1.90 20.56
C GLU A 577 -14.63 -1.42 20.12
N ASN A 578 -15.47 -2.35 19.63
CA ASN A 578 -16.84 -2.06 19.22
C ASN A 578 -17.69 -1.37 20.30
N HIS A 579 -17.46 -1.75 21.55
CA HIS A 579 -18.12 -1.16 22.71
C HIS A 579 -17.76 0.33 22.89
N LEU A 580 -16.50 0.70 22.64
CA LEU A 580 -16.05 2.08 22.77
C LEU A 580 -16.63 2.98 21.68
N ILE A 581 -16.72 2.44 20.44
CA ILE A 581 -17.34 3.17 19.31
C ILE A 581 -18.83 3.39 19.60
N LYS A 582 -19.57 2.39 20.10
CA LYS A 582 -20.98 2.52 20.47
C LYS A 582 -21.18 3.62 21.52
N LYS A 583 -20.36 3.64 22.58
CA LYS A 583 -20.39 4.72 23.58
C LYS A 583 -20.14 6.10 22.98
N CYS A 584 -19.21 6.19 22.02
CA CYS A 584 -18.95 7.46 21.34
C CYS A 584 -20.11 7.94 20.47
N ILE A 585 -20.83 6.99 19.82
CA ILE A 585 -22.06 7.31 19.06
C ILE A 585 -23.14 7.85 20.02
N ASP A 586 -23.38 7.19 21.15
CA ASP A 586 -24.37 7.64 22.13
C ASP A 586 -24.02 9.03 22.68
N ILE A 587 -22.75 9.31 23.00
CA ILE A 587 -22.28 10.64 23.41
C ILE A 587 -22.54 11.70 22.33
N LEU A 588 -22.40 11.33 21.05
CA LEU A 588 -22.64 12.26 19.94
C LEU A 588 -24.15 12.50 19.70
N ILE A 589 -24.98 11.52 20.01
CA ILE A 589 -26.44 11.69 20.05
C ILE A 589 -26.84 12.62 21.19
N ASP A 590 -26.31 12.41 22.39
CA ASP A 590 -26.56 13.29 23.55
C ASP A 590 -26.09 14.73 23.32
N LYS A 591 -25.08 14.94 22.48
CA LYS A 591 -24.57 16.24 22.06
C LYS A 591 -25.28 16.86 20.85
N GLU A 592 -26.34 16.24 20.35
CA GLU A 592 -27.13 16.68 19.20
C GLU A 592 -26.38 16.79 17.86
N TYR A 593 -25.27 16.07 17.72
CA TYR A 593 -24.58 15.95 16.43
C TYR A 593 -25.18 14.86 15.53
N LEU A 594 -25.78 13.85 16.14
CA LEU A 594 -26.42 12.71 15.48
C LEU A 594 -27.82 12.49 16.04
N GLU A 595 -28.71 12.00 15.20
CA GLU A 595 -30.06 11.59 15.59
C GLU A 595 -30.38 10.20 15.02
N ARG A 596 -31.16 9.40 15.77
CA ARG A 596 -31.69 8.14 15.26
C ARG A 596 -33.02 8.41 14.54
N ASN A 597 -33.18 7.82 13.37
CA ASN A 597 -34.42 7.92 12.62
C ASN A 597 -35.60 7.39 13.46
N SER A 598 -36.72 8.13 13.49
CA SER A 598 -37.95 7.76 14.21
C SER A 598 -38.57 6.44 13.73
N ASP A 599 -38.50 6.15 12.42
CA ASP A 599 -39.09 4.99 11.79
C ASP A 599 -38.17 3.77 11.81
N ASN A 600 -36.84 3.99 11.80
CA ASN A 600 -35.85 2.92 11.81
C ASN A 600 -34.65 3.31 12.68
N LYS A 601 -34.64 2.83 13.92
CA LYS A 601 -33.58 3.13 14.93
C LYS A 601 -32.16 2.69 14.52
N GLU A 602 -32.03 1.89 13.46
CA GLU A 602 -30.73 1.48 12.91
C GLU A 602 -30.08 2.56 12.03
N ILE A 603 -30.84 3.55 11.59
CA ILE A 603 -30.35 4.61 10.72
C ILE A 603 -30.02 5.84 11.58
N LEU A 604 -28.82 6.38 11.39
CA LEU A 604 -28.33 7.61 12.02
C LEU A 604 -28.31 8.74 10.99
N HIS A 605 -28.73 9.91 11.41
CA HIS A 605 -28.71 11.15 10.65
C HIS A 605 -27.74 12.14 11.28
N TYR A 606 -27.05 12.92 10.44
CA TYR A 606 -26.22 14.01 10.85
C TYR A 606 -27.04 15.30 10.94
N LEU A 607 -27.04 15.97 12.08
CA LEU A 607 -27.95 17.09 12.36
C LEU A 607 -27.41 18.47 11.96
N THR A 608 -26.08 18.62 11.73
CA THR A 608 -25.46 19.94 11.44
C THR A 608 -24.78 20.03 10.10
#